data_049918e1d32d01b97030e2b157e2052a
#
_entry.id   049918e1d32d01b97030e2b157e2052a
#
_cell.length_a   1.000
_cell.length_b   1.000
_cell.length_c   1.000
_cell.angle_alpha   90.00
_cell.angle_beta   90.00
_cell.angle_gamma   90.00
#
_symmetry.space_group_name_H-M   'P 1'
#
loop_
_entity.id
_entity.type
_entity.pdbx_description
1 polymer ?
#
loop_
_entity_poly.entity_id
_entity_poly.type
_entity_poly.pdbx_seq_one_letter_code
_entity_poly.pdbx_strand_id
1 'polypeptide(L)'
;AFGGRDPEKVKRISLKNLTAKGITPNLGMRLEYDGKMAIVRAIGAGRVLLDFNPPLAGKTLVYEVTVQTKLEMVKEKIAALIHRRIPAVEEDKFKFTAKVKTVNIEMPEEAFYLEGIQVAKRGIAMDIQRFFPKITMVKFAETFKAEPKTETKT
;
A
#
# COMPACT_ATOMS: atom_id res chain seq x y z
N ALA A 1 -2.36 -16.04 -0.15
CA ALA A 1 -1.90 -16.91 -1.24
C ALA A 1 -2.69 -16.59 -2.51
N PHE A 2 -2.03 -16.65 -3.66
CA PHE A 2 -2.62 -16.26 -4.95
C PHE A 2 -3.45 -17.40 -5.59
N GLY A 3 -3.61 -18.53 -4.91
CA GLY A 3 -4.33 -19.70 -5.39
C GLY A 3 -3.62 -20.44 -6.52
N GLY A 4 -4.23 -21.55 -6.97
CA GLY A 4 -3.81 -22.28 -8.15
C GLY A 4 -4.07 -21.48 -9.43
N ARG A 5 -3.45 -21.91 -10.52
CA ARG A 5 -3.74 -21.36 -11.84
C ARG A 5 -5.09 -21.86 -12.33
N ASP A 6 -5.93 -20.95 -12.77
CA ASP A 6 -7.27 -21.22 -13.27
C ASP A 6 -7.22 -21.28 -14.80
N PRO A 7 -7.51 -22.44 -15.42
CA PRO A 7 -7.53 -22.56 -16.88
C PRO A 7 -8.61 -21.70 -17.55
N GLU A 8 -9.73 -21.43 -16.87
CA GLU A 8 -10.81 -20.60 -17.42
C GLU A 8 -10.44 -19.14 -17.59
N LYS A 9 -9.41 -18.70 -16.83
CA LYS A 9 -8.79 -17.38 -16.97
C LYS A 9 -7.79 -17.29 -18.12
N VAL A 10 -7.61 -18.34 -18.90
CA VAL A 10 -6.75 -18.33 -20.08
C VAL A 10 -7.64 -18.34 -21.32
N LYS A 11 -7.67 -17.23 -22.06
CA LYS A 11 -8.58 -17.02 -23.19
C LYS A 11 -7.82 -16.86 -24.50
N ARG A 12 -8.40 -17.41 -25.56
CA ARG A 12 -7.93 -17.22 -26.94
C ARG A 12 -8.70 -16.07 -27.58
N ILE A 13 -8.01 -15.00 -27.93
CA ILE A 13 -8.57 -13.81 -28.55
C ILE A 13 -8.05 -13.70 -29.97
N SER A 14 -8.88 -13.26 -30.90
CA SER A 14 -8.44 -12.99 -32.27
C SER A 14 -7.40 -11.87 -32.28
N LEU A 15 -6.27 -12.08 -32.98
CA LEU A 15 -5.27 -11.06 -33.22
C LEU A 15 -5.89 -9.80 -33.85
N LYS A 16 -6.83 -10.01 -34.78
CA LYS A 16 -7.55 -8.92 -35.46
C LYS A 16 -8.32 -8.01 -34.47
N ASN A 17 -8.90 -8.61 -33.41
CA ASN A 17 -9.62 -7.84 -32.40
C ASN A 17 -8.68 -6.99 -31.52
N LEU A 18 -7.47 -7.47 -31.24
CA LEU A 18 -6.47 -6.72 -30.51
C LEU A 18 -5.92 -5.57 -31.35
N THR A 19 -5.57 -5.83 -32.60
CA THR A 19 -5.08 -4.80 -33.53
C THR A 19 -6.12 -3.72 -33.81
N ALA A 20 -7.41 -4.10 -33.93
CA ALA A 20 -8.51 -3.14 -34.08
C ALA A 20 -8.65 -2.20 -32.87
N LYS A 21 -8.23 -2.65 -31.66
CA LYS A 21 -8.14 -1.83 -30.44
C LYS A 21 -6.78 -1.09 -30.31
N GLY A 22 -5.95 -1.09 -31.37
CA GLY A 22 -4.63 -0.45 -31.36
C GLY A 22 -3.54 -1.20 -30.57
N ILE A 23 -3.79 -2.46 -30.20
CA ILE A 23 -2.87 -3.27 -29.41
C ILE A 23 -2.08 -4.19 -30.34
N THR A 24 -0.74 -4.03 -30.38
CA THR A 24 0.18 -4.96 -31.04
C THR A 24 0.77 -5.90 -29.97
N PRO A 25 0.28 -7.14 -29.86
CA PRO A 25 0.70 -8.03 -28.80
C PRO A 25 2.08 -8.64 -29.10
N ASN A 26 2.93 -8.71 -28.04
CA ASN A 26 4.18 -9.44 -28.05
C ASN A 26 4.17 -10.51 -26.94
N LEU A 27 4.90 -11.60 -27.15
CA LEU A 27 5.01 -12.66 -26.16
C LEU A 27 5.53 -12.12 -24.82
N GLY A 28 4.83 -12.42 -23.71
CA GLY A 28 5.15 -11.95 -22.37
C GLY A 28 4.66 -10.53 -22.07
N MET A 29 4.15 -9.80 -23.05
CA MET A 29 3.61 -8.45 -22.83
C MET A 29 2.43 -8.47 -21.87
N ARG A 30 2.38 -7.48 -20.98
CA ARG A 30 1.19 -7.17 -20.17
C ARG A 30 0.33 -6.16 -20.91
N LEU A 31 -0.95 -6.45 -20.98
CA LEU A 31 -1.91 -5.56 -21.61
C LEU A 31 -3.23 -5.57 -20.85
N GLU A 32 -4.00 -4.51 -21.01
CA GLU A 32 -5.36 -4.45 -20.51
C GLU A 32 -6.32 -4.86 -21.65
N TYR A 33 -7.22 -5.78 -21.34
CA TYR A 33 -8.27 -6.22 -22.24
C TYR A 33 -9.59 -6.32 -21.48
N ASP A 34 -10.59 -5.57 -21.95
CA ASP A 34 -11.92 -5.47 -21.34
C ASP A 34 -11.87 -5.15 -19.83
N GLY A 35 -11.03 -4.14 -19.44
CA GLY A 35 -10.88 -3.67 -18.05
C GLY A 35 -10.09 -4.63 -17.14
N LYS A 36 -9.43 -5.66 -17.70
CA LYS A 36 -8.65 -6.64 -16.94
C LYS A 36 -7.24 -6.75 -17.48
N MET A 37 -6.28 -6.80 -16.57
CA MET A 37 -4.88 -7.04 -16.93
C MET A 37 -4.67 -8.50 -17.34
N ALA A 38 -3.96 -8.70 -18.44
CA ALA A 38 -3.60 -10.01 -18.95
C ALA A 38 -2.14 -10.06 -19.40
N ILE A 39 -1.59 -11.26 -19.47
CA ILE A 39 -0.26 -11.52 -20.01
C ILE A 39 -0.41 -12.34 -21.32
N VAL A 40 0.28 -11.93 -22.38
CA VAL A 40 0.34 -12.66 -23.64
C VAL A 40 1.20 -13.92 -23.44
N ARG A 41 0.61 -15.10 -23.60
CA ARG A 41 1.29 -16.39 -23.43
C ARG A 41 1.70 -17.06 -24.72
N ALA A 42 0.95 -16.83 -25.78
CA ALA A 42 1.28 -17.34 -27.11
C ALA A 42 0.61 -16.49 -28.18
N ILE A 43 1.23 -16.43 -29.34
CA ILE A 43 0.72 -15.78 -30.54
C ILE A 43 0.92 -16.77 -31.68
N GLY A 44 -0.15 -17.09 -32.42
CA GLY A 44 -0.08 -17.99 -33.55
C GLY A 44 -1.43 -18.20 -34.23
N ALA A 45 -1.43 -18.56 -35.49
CA ALA A 45 -2.63 -18.85 -36.32
C ALA A 45 -3.72 -17.77 -36.20
N GLY A 46 -3.33 -16.48 -36.22
CA GLY A 46 -4.26 -15.35 -36.10
C GLY A 46 -4.93 -15.18 -34.72
N ARG A 47 -4.45 -15.87 -33.71
CA ARG A 47 -4.97 -15.83 -32.34
C ARG A 47 -3.87 -15.52 -31.33
N VAL A 48 -4.28 -14.92 -30.21
CA VAL A 48 -3.42 -14.59 -29.07
C VAL A 48 -4.01 -15.26 -27.83
N LEU A 49 -3.14 -15.95 -27.08
CA LEU A 49 -3.51 -16.56 -25.81
C LEU A 49 -3.24 -15.56 -24.70
N LEU A 50 -4.30 -15.03 -24.08
CA LEU A 50 -4.25 -14.10 -22.96
C LEU A 50 -4.51 -14.84 -21.64
N ASP A 51 -3.64 -14.62 -20.68
CA ASP A 51 -3.72 -15.18 -19.34
C ASP A 51 -4.08 -14.09 -18.35
N PHE A 52 -5.27 -14.16 -17.79
CA PHE A 52 -5.81 -13.23 -16.80
C PHE A 52 -5.57 -13.71 -15.35
N ASN A 53 -4.81 -14.78 -15.15
CA ASN A 53 -4.44 -15.22 -13.81
C ASN A 53 -3.52 -14.20 -13.13
N PRO A 54 -3.57 -14.06 -11.78
CA PRO A 54 -2.56 -13.32 -11.06
C PRO A 54 -1.15 -13.83 -11.41
N PRO A 55 -0.14 -12.95 -11.53
CA PRO A 55 1.21 -13.35 -11.95
C PRO A 55 1.87 -14.43 -11.08
N LEU A 56 1.46 -14.53 -9.82
CA LEU A 56 1.96 -15.48 -8.84
C LEU A 56 1.04 -16.69 -8.63
N ALA A 57 -0.07 -16.80 -9.40
CA ALA A 57 -0.96 -17.96 -9.32
C ALA A 57 -0.23 -19.25 -9.71
N GLY A 58 -0.42 -20.30 -8.94
CA GLY A 58 0.20 -21.61 -9.13
C GLY A 58 1.71 -21.66 -8.82
N LYS A 59 2.29 -20.57 -8.29
CA LYS A 59 3.71 -20.56 -7.88
C LYS A 59 3.84 -20.83 -6.39
N THR A 60 4.84 -21.61 -6.03
CA THR A 60 5.33 -21.72 -4.66
C THR A 60 6.22 -20.51 -4.38
N LEU A 61 5.91 -19.76 -3.33
CA LEU A 61 6.71 -18.62 -2.90
C LEU A 61 7.55 -19.03 -1.70
N VAL A 62 8.85 -18.77 -1.79
CA VAL A 62 9.80 -18.95 -0.69
C VAL A 62 10.18 -17.55 -0.21
N TYR A 63 10.04 -17.32 1.08
CA TYR A 63 10.44 -16.07 1.73
C TYR A 63 11.63 -16.37 2.64
N GLU A 64 12.69 -15.61 2.45
CA GLU A 64 13.79 -15.55 3.40
C GLU A 64 13.56 -14.31 4.29
N VAL A 65 13.45 -14.53 5.59
CA VAL A 65 13.13 -13.49 6.56
C VAL A 65 14.24 -13.43 7.60
N THR A 66 14.89 -12.29 7.70
CA THR A 66 15.89 -12.02 8.72
C THR A 66 15.34 -11.03 9.72
N VAL A 67 15.26 -11.41 11.00
CA VAL A 67 14.90 -10.50 12.10
C VAL A 67 16.16 -9.71 12.48
N GLN A 68 16.16 -8.43 12.17
CA GLN A 68 17.29 -7.54 12.47
C GLN A 68 17.31 -7.08 13.92
N THR A 69 16.15 -6.69 14.44
CA THR A 69 16.05 -6.11 15.79
C THR A 69 14.71 -6.46 16.43
N LYS A 70 14.72 -6.70 17.72
CA LYS A 70 13.52 -6.79 18.57
C LYS A 70 13.36 -5.49 19.34
N LEU A 71 12.29 -4.77 19.09
CA LEU A 71 11.98 -3.54 19.82
C LEU A 71 11.54 -3.87 21.25
N GLU A 72 12.16 -3.29 22.24
CA GLU A 72 11.83 -3.52 23.66
C GLU A 72 10.97 -2.41 24.23
N MET A 73 11.28 -1.15 23.91
CA MET A 73 10.61 0.00 24.50
C MET A 73 9.23 0.26 23.88
N VAL A 74 8.26 0.63 24.69
CA VAL A 74 6.90 0.97 24.26
C VAL A 74 6.90 2.10 23.22
N LYS A 75 7.80 3.08 23.42
CA LYS A 75 7.93 4.21 22.49
C LYS A 75 8.35 3.76 21.09
N GLU A 76 9.37 2.92 20.98
CA GLU A 76 9.85 2.38 19.71
C GLU A 76 8.78 1.53 19.02
N LYS A 77 8.06 0.72 19.79
CA LYS A 77 6.96 -0.10 19.25
C LYS A 77 5.84 0.75 18.66
N ILE A 78 5.47 1.85 19.33
CA ILE A 78 4.44 2.78 18.82
C ILE A 78 4.95 3.50 17.57
N ALA A 79 6.21 3.97 17.55
CA ALA A 79 6.81 4.61 16.39
C ALA A 79 6.79 3.67 15.17
N ALA A 80 7.21 2.42 15.34
CA ALA A 80 7.19 1.41 14.28
C ALA A 80 5.76 1.10 13.76
N LEU A 81 4.73 1.09 14.65
CA LEU A 81 3.34 0.91 14.23
C LEU A 81 2.83 2.10 13.40
N ILE A 82 3.25 3.32 13.73
CA ILE A 82 2.92 4.52 12.95
C ILE A 82 3.58 4.45 11.58
N HIS A 83 4.89 4.22 11.52
CA HIS A 83 5.66 4.17 10.28
C HIS A 83 5.17 3.05 9.34
N ARG A 84 4.80 1.90 9.88
CA ARG A 84 4.19 0.80 9.10
C ARG A 84 2.97 1.23 8.31
N ARG A 85 2.18 2.18 8.82
CA ARG A 85 0.94 2.67 8.19
C ARG A 85 1.15 3.92 7.35
N ILE A 86 2.17 4.69 7.67
CA ILE A 86 2.53 5.93 6.96
C ILE A 86 4.02 5.89 6.61
N PRO A 87 4.45 4.98 5.71
CA PRO A 87 5.86 4.82 5.35
C PRO A 87 6.42 6.00 4.54
N ALA A 88 5.56 6.88 4.04
CA ALA A 88 5.96 8.08 3.29
C ALA A 88 6.54 9.19 4.16
N VAL A 89 6.39 9.09 5.49
CA VAL A 89 6.88 10.08 6.46
C VAL A 89 7.81 9.40 7.45
N GLU A 90 8.94 10.02 7.73
CA GLU A 90 9.95 9.47 8.64
C GLU A 90 9.45 9.42 10.09
N GLU A 91 9.93 8.43 10.85
CA GLU A 91 9.45 8.15 12.21
C GLU A 91 9.68 9.30 13.18
N ASP A 92 10.79 10.01 13.04
CA ASP A 92 11.21 11.11 13.92
C ASP A 92 10.33 12.35 13.81
N LYS A 93 9.59 12.48 12.70
CA LYS A 93 8.64 13.58 12.48
C LYS A 93 7.35 13.44 13.29
N PHE A 94 7.03 12.23 13.73
CA PHE A 94 5.87 11.99 14.57
C PHE A 94 6.20 12.22 16.04
N LYS A 95 5.60 13.23 16.64
CA LYS A 95 5.64 13.43 18.07
C LYS A 95 4.45 12.74 18.71
N PHE A 96 4.68 11.97 19.75
CA PHE A 96 3.60 11.35 20.49
C PHE A 96 3.90 11.22 21.98
N THR A 97 2.82 11.19 22.77
CA THR A 97 2.86 11.00 24.21
C THR A 97 2.00 9.81 24.58
N ALA A 98 2.61 8.82 25.22
CA ALA A 98 1.89 7.65 25.72
C ALA A 98 1.67 7.79 27.23
N LYS A 99 0.40 7.75 27.65
CA LYS A 99 -0.06 7.65 29.04
C LYS A 99 -0.68 6.29 29.27
N VAL A 100 -1.02 5.95 30.51
CA VAL A 100 -1.52 4.61 30.88
C VAL A 100 -2.64 4.09 29.98
N LYS A 101 -3.60 4.95 29.61
CA LYS A 101 -4.78 4.57 28.80
C LYS A 101 -4.89 5.33 27.47
N THR A 102 -4.02 6.29 27.21
CA THR A 102 -4.17 7.21 26.07
C THR A 102 -2.83 7.41 25.37
N VAL A 103 -2.88 7.39 24.05
CA VAL A 103 -1.78 7.85 23.18
C VAL A 103 -2.27 9.06 22.41
N ASN A 104 -1.52 10.18 22.50
CA ASN A 104 -1.72 11.36 21.68
C ASN A 104 -0.61 11.39 20.62
N ILE A 105 -0.97 11.46 19.35
CA ILE A 105 -0.06 11.51 18.22
C ILE A 105 -0.25 12.86 17.53
N GLU A 106 0.81 13.64 17.43
CA GLU A 106 0.87 14.86 16.64
C GLU A 106 1.24 14.48 15.20
N MET A 107 0.35 14.80 14.29
CA MET A 107 0.57 14.52 12.88
C MET A 107 1.50 15.60 12.31
N PRO A 108 2.56 15.24 11.58
CA PRO A 108 3.37 16.20 10.84
C PRO A 108 2.60 16.71 9.63
N GLU A 109 2.87 17.96 9.23
CA GLU A 109 2.16 18.63 8.14
C GLU A 109 2.22 17.84 6.82
N GLU A 110 3.34 17.19 6.55
CA GLU A 110 3.56 16.34 5.38
C GLU A 110 2.57 15.17 5.28
N ALA A 111 2.02 14.74 6.42
CA ALA A 111 1.04 13.65 6.48
C ALA A 111 -0.41 14.11 6.24
N PHE A 112 -0.72 15.42 6.32
CA PHE A 112 -2.12 15.88 6.27
C PHE A 112 -2.81 15.56 4.94
N TYR A 113 -2.07 15.66 3.86
CA TYR A 113 -2.58 15.55 2.49
C TYR A 113 -2.30 14.19 1.83
N LEU A 114 -1.78 13.22 2.58
CA LEU A 114 -1.54 11.89 2.03
C LEU A 114 -2.86 11.20 1.71
N GLU A 115 -2.93 10.59 0.54
CA GLU A 115 -4.07 9.78 0.15
C GLU A 115 -4.27 8.62 1.15
N GLY A 116 -5.51 8.44 1.60
CA GLY A 116 -5.84 7.38 2.56
C GLY A 116 -5.42 7.63 4.00
N ILE A 117 -4.98 8.86 4.37
CA ILE A 117 -4.50 9.18 5.72
C ILE A 117 -5.51 8.83 6.83
N GLN A 118 -6.81 8.99 6.58
CA GLN A 118 -7.84 8.65 7.57
C GLN A 118 -7.92 7.13 7.81
N VAL A 119 -7.71 6.34 6.76
CA VAL A 119 -7.64 4.87 6.86
C VAL A 119 -6.38 4.46 7.62
N ALA A 120 -5.25 5.11 7.34
CA ALA A 120 -3.99 4.89 8.05
C ALA A 120 -4.13 5.22 9.54
N LYS A 121 -4.71 6.37 9.92
CA LYS A 121 -4.99 6.75 11.32
C LYS A 121 -5.83 5.70 12.03
N ARG A 122 -6.91 5.25 11.39
CA ARG A 122 -7.74 4.16 11.94
C ARG A 122 -6.92 2.88 12.13
N GLY A 123 -6.10 2.51 11.16
CA GLY A 123 -5.22 1.35 11.23
C GLY A 123 -4.21 1.45 12.38
N ILE A 124 -3.58 2.61 12.58
CA ILE A 124 -2.66 2.89 13.69
C ILE A 124 -3.38 2.71 15.03
N ALA A 125 -4.58 3.29 15.17
CA ALA A 125 -5.35 3.18 16.42
C ALA A 125 -5.68 1.72 16.74
N MET A 126 -6.13 0.94 15.75
CA MET A 126 -6.42 -0.49 15.92
C MET A 126 -5.17 -1.30 16.26
N ASP A 127 -4.04 -1.04 15.59
CA ASP A 127 -2.79 -1.74 15.86
C ASP A 127 -2.29 -1.41 17.28
N ILE A 128 -2.29 -0.14 17.71
CA ILE A 128 -1.91 0.26 19.08
C ILE A 128 -2.81 -0.44 20.11
N GLN A 129 -4.12 -0.41 19.95
CA GLN A 129 -5.05 -1.05 20.88
C GLN A 129 -4.89 -2.58 20.92
N ARG A 130 -4.57 -3.19 19.78
CA ARG A 130 -4.30 -4.64 19.69
C ARG A 130 -3.05 -5.05 20.45
N PHE A 131 -1.94 -4.30 20.29
CA PHE A 131 -0.66 -4.65 20.90
C PHE A 131 -0.48 -4.10 22.32
N PHE A 132 -1.27 -3.08 22.68
CA PHE A 132 -1.29 -2.48 23.99
C PHE A 132 -2.71 -2.43 24.58
N PRO A 133 -3.25 -3.55 25.10
CA PRO A 133 -4.65 -3.62 25.53
C PRO A 133 -5.05 -2.63 26.63
N LYS A 134 -4.08 -2.08 27.37
CA LYS A 134 -4.33 -1.03 28.37
C LYS A 134 -4.63 0.33 27.75
N ILE A 135 -4.26 0.55 26.48
CA ILE A 135 -4.53 1.79 25.78
C ILE A 135 -5.92 1.71 25.14
N THR A 136 -6.84 2.47 25.68
CA THR A 136 -8.25 2.50 25.23
C THR A 136 -8.53 3.67 24.30
N MET A 137 -7.66 4.67 24.26
CA MET A 137 -7.86 5.89 23.48
C MET A 137 -6.60 6.27 22.70
N VAL A 138 -6.76 6.50 21.40
CA VAL A 138 -5.71 7.07 20.53
C VAL A 138 -6.27 8.35 19.93
N LYS A 139 -5.54 9.44 20.12
CA LYS A 139 -5.89 10.77 19.60
C LYS A 139 -4.87 11.18 18.56
N PHE A 140 -5.34 11.79 17.49
CA PHE A 140 -4.51 12.42 16.46
C PHE A 140 -4.77 13.92 16.50
N ALA A 141 -3.69 14.69 16.57
CA ALA A 141 -3.74 16.15 16.54
C ALA A 141 -3.06 16.67 15.28
N GLU A 142 -3.73 17.53 14.55
CA GLU A 142 -3.20 18.29 13.43
C GLU A 142 -3.11 19.74 13.85
N THR A 143 -1.95 20.35 13.67
CA THR A 143 -1.72 21.74 14.05
C THR A 143 -1.40 22.57 12.83
N PHE A 144 -2.27 23.50 12.49
CA PHE A 144 -2.07 24.48 11.41
C PHE A 144 -1.51 25.76 12.02
N LYS A 145 -0.31 26.16 11.58
CA LYS A 145 0.33 27.39 12.04
C LYS A 145 0.05 28.51 11.05
N ALA A 146 -0.30 29.69 11.54
CA ALA A 146 -0.38 30.88 10.69
C ALA A 146 1.02 31.24 10.19
N GLU A 147 1.14 31.62 8.92
CA GLU A 147 2.41 32.19 8.42
C GLU A 147 2.69 33.53 9.15
N PRO A 148 3.96 33.77 9.53
CA PRO A 148 4.33 35.04 10.10
C PRO A 148 4.05 36.15 9.07
N LYS A 149 3.23 37.12 9.44
CA LYS A 149 3.02 38.31 8.60
C LYS A 149 4.38 38.98 8.38
N THR A 150 4.86 38.96 7.15
CA THR A 150 6.00 39.78 6.74
C THR A 150 5.57 41.24 6.89
N GLU A 151 6.03 41.92 7.94
CA GLU A 151 5.89 43.37 8.04
C GLU A 151 6.64 43.99 6.85
N THR A 152 5.88 44.42 5.87
CA THR A 152 6.37 45.32 4.81
C THR A 152 6.72 46.62 5.50
N LYS A 153 7.99 46.89 5.80
CA LYS A 153 8.46 48.21 6.17
C LYS A 153 8.23 49.14 4.99
N THR A 154 7.32 50.06 5.15
CA THR A 154 7.12 51.23 4.30
C THR A 154 8.24 52.22 4.57
#